data_38c25313a87b1fd5d128de71b5d2dd5a
#
_entry.id   38c25313a87b1fd5d128de71b5d2dd5a
#
_cell.length_a   1.000
_cell.length_b   1.000
_cell.length_c   1.000
_cell.angle_alpha   90.00
_cell.angle_beta   90.00
_cell.angle_gamma   90.00
#
_symmetry.space_group_name_H-M   'P 1'
#
loop_
_entity.id
_entity.type
_entity.pdbx_description
1 polymer ?
#
loop_
_entity_poly.entity_id
_entity_poly.type
_entity_poly.pdbx_seq_one_letter_code
_entity_poly.pdbx_strand_id
1 'polypeptide(L)'
;MFPKGFDPARPWPILIVTSTSDNSRTSPMDAPWYQDAAMKEGWIVLATDATIRPRVDSVSWRLAILTAGLQMIRDNWPQSARWPIAFAGFSGGAKSSAFLGAMLAKNRGFRICGFFLAGMNTDRLSAAYHDYQPSADFLSVPVWLSSGTADQTARPGAMEGVYSSLKRSGFQQVRLEHFPGGHTVDSAEVQRALHWFREIGKF
;
A
#
# COMPACT_ATOMS: atom_id res chain seq x y z
N MET A 1 -4.83 6.65 12.50
CA MET A 1 -5.85 5.90 13.28
C MET A 1 -5.15 4.74 13.95
N PHE A 2 -5.49 4.47 15.21
CA PHE A 2 -4.85 3.42 16.00
C PHE A 2 -5.87 2.33 16.37
N PRO A 3 -5.47 1.04 16.38
CA PRO A 3 -6.35 -0.03 16.79
C PRO A 3 -6.67 0.05 18.29
N LYS A 4 -7.79 -0.59 18.69
CA LYS A 4 -8.18 -0.68 20.10
C LYS A 4 -7.07 -1.36 20.91
N GLY A 5 -6.72 -0.80 22.05
CA GLY A 5 -5.65 -1.33 22.91
C GLY A 5 -4.24 -1.01 22.41
N PHE A 6 -4.08 0.00 21.56
CA PHE A 6 -2.77 0.46 21.14
C PHE A 6 -1.87 0.75 22.34
N ASP A 7 -0.73 0.09 22.36
CA ASP A 7 0.34 0.28 23.33
C ASP A 7 1.66 0.45 22.56
N PRO A 8 2.28 1.64 22.59
CA PRO A 8 3.48 1.89 21.81
C PRO A 8 4.68 1.04 22.23
N ALA A 9 4.68 0.42 23.40
CA ALA A 9 5.73 -0.50 23.83
C ALA A 9 5.76 -1.80 23.00
N ARG A 10 4.69 -2.11 22.29
CA ARG A 10 4.56 -3.29 21.42
C ARG A 10 4.83 -2.92 19.96
N PRO A 11 5.32 -3.87 19.13
CA PRO A 11 5.42 -3.65 17.70
C PRO A 11 4.03 -3.61 17.04
N TRP A 12 3.81 -2.61 16.18
CA TRP A 12 2.57 -2.45 15.44
C TRP A 12 2.84 -2.28 13.95
N PRO A 13 2.18 -3.05 13.08
CA PRO A 13 2.28 -2.80 11.65
C PRO A 13 1.54 -1.53 11.26
N ILE A 14 2.09 -0.81 10.27
CA ILE A 14 1.49 0.42 9.73
C ILE A 14 0.99 0.14 8.32
N LEU A 15 -0.28 0.41 8.06
CA LEU A 15 -0.87 0.44 6.73
C LEU A 15 -0.89 1.88 6.22
N ILE A 16 -0.07 2.16 5.22
CA ILE A 16 -0.08 3.45 4.54
C ILE A 16 -1.14 3.38 3.44
N VAL A 17 -2.15 4.23 3.54
CA VAL A 17 -3.17 4.39 2.51
C VAL A 17 -2.77 5.52 1.58
N THR A 18 -2.80 5.26 0.28
CA THR A 18 -2.51 6.25 -0.75
C THR A 18 -3.71 6.44 -1.68
N SER A 19 -3.94 7.67 -2.11
CA SER A 19 -5.00 8.02 -3.05
C SER A 19 -4.47 8.24 -4.47
N THR A 20 -5.39 8.39 -5.42
CA THR A 20 -5.05 8.81 -6.78
C THR A 20 -4.35 10.18 -6.77
N SER A 21 -3.51 10.41 -7.76
CA SER A 21 -2.71 11.64 -7.87
C SER A 21 -3.46 12.83 -8.49
N ASP A 22 -4.78 12.72 -8.67
CA ASP A 22 -5.59 13.85 -9.07
C ASP A 22 -5.77 14.87 -7.93
N ASN A 23 -6.15 16.10 -8.28
CA ASN A 23 -6.28 17.18 -7.31
C ASN A 23 -7.52 17.11 -6.43
N SER A 24 -8.41 16.16 -6.71
CA SER A 24 -9.73 16.07 -6.06
C SER A 24 -9.74 15.07 -4.89
N ARG A 25 -8.74 14.19 -4.82
CA ARG A 25 -8.75 13.07 -3.87
C ARG A 25 -7.50 13.02 -2.99
N THR A 26 -7.72 12.71 -1.72
CA THR A 26 -6.65 12.59 -0.71
C THR A 26 -6.72 11.24 -0.01
N SER A 27 -5.62 10.77 0.55
CA SER A 27 -5.61 9.49 1.27
C SER A 27 -6.49 9.47 2.52
N PRO A 28 -6.72 10.55 3.27
CA PRO A 28 -7.74 10.57 4.31
C PRO A 28 -9.17 10.31 3.81
N MET A 29 -9.49 10.66 2.55
CA MET A 29 -10.79 10.34 1.93
C MET A 29 -10.91 8.86 1.57
N ASP A 30 -9.80 8.19 1.27
CA ASP A 30 -9.76 6.77 0.92
C ASP A 30 -9.59 5.85 2.14
N ALA A 31 -9.01 6.36 3.22
CA ALA A 31 -8.72 5.59 4.44
C ALA A 31 -9.94 4.82 5.01
N PRO A 32 -11.18 5.34 4.97
CA PRO A 32 -12.35 4.60 5.45
C PRO A 32 -12.56 3.23 4.78
N TRP A 33 -12.13 3.04 3.51
CA TRP A 33 -12.27 1.74 2.82
C TRP A 33 -11.39 0.63 3.43
N TYR A 34 -10.34 1.02 4.16
CA TYR A 34 -9.37 0.10 4.75
C TYR A 34 -9.49 0.01 6.27
N GLN A 35 -10.14 1.01 6.89
CA GLN A 35 -10.12 1.22 8.33
C GLN A 35 -10.62 0.02 9.12
N ASP A 36 -11.81 -0.49 8.82
CA ASP A 36 -12.42 -1.56 9.61
C ASP A 36 -11.59 -2.84 9.54
N ALA A 37 -11.10 -3.21 8.35
CA ALA A 37 -10.24 -4.35 8.15
C ALA A 37 -8.91 -4.18 8.90
N ALA A 38 -8.29 -3.01 8.80
CA ALA A 38 -7.03 -2.70 9.47
C ALA A 38 -7.18 -2.73 11.00
N MET A 39 -8.27 -2.16 11.54
CA MET A 39 -8.52 -2.17 13.00
C MET A 39 -8.73 -3.59 13.53
N LYS A 40 -9.47 -4.44 12.80
CA LYS A 40 -9.68 -5.85 13.16
C LYS A 40 -8.37 -6.64 13.18
N GLU A 41 -7.50 -6.41 12.20
CA GLU A 41 -6.21 -7.07 12.09
C GLU A 41 -5.10 -6.41 12.93
N GLY A 42 -5.42 -5.38 13.71
CA GLY A 42 -4.47 -4.71 14.59
C GLY A 42 -3.39 -3.91 13.85
N TRP A 43 -3.77 -3.22 12.77
CA TRP A 43 -2.89 -2.34 12.01
C TRP A 43 -3.17 -0.87 12.33
N ILE A 44 -2.11 -0.06 12.43
CA ILE A 44 -2.22 1.40 12.43
C ILE A 44 -2.50 1.84 10.99
N VAL A 45 -3.48 2.72 10.78
CA VAL A 45 -3.72 3.32 9.47
C VAL A 45 -3.11 4.72 9.42
N LEU A 46 -2.22 4.93 8.46
CA LEU A 46 -1.58 6.21 8.17
C LEU A 46 -2.03 6.73 6.79
N ALA A 47 -2.65 7.90 6.77
CA ALA A 47 -3.10 8.59 5.58
C ALA A 47 -2.65 10.06 5.71
N THR A 48 -1.66 10.47 4.93
CA THR A 48 -0.90 11.70 5.18
C THR A 48 -1.04 12.75 4.10
N ASP A 49 -1.46 12.38 2.87
CA ASP A 49 -1.50 13.36 1.80
C ASP A 49 -2.69 14.31 1.94
N ALA A 50 -2.48 15.52 1.43
CA ALA A 50 -3.49 16.57 1.35
C ALA A 50 -3.74 16.89 -0.13
N THR A 51 -4.69 17.78 -0.39
CA THR A 51 -4.96 18.29 -1.74
C THR A 51 -3.70 18.89 -2.36
N ILE A 52 -3.34 18.41 -3.55
CA ILE A 52 -2.14 18.82 -4.27
C ILE A 52 -2.50 19.96 -5.25
N ARG A 53 -1.67 20.98 -5.28
CA ARG A 53 -1.84 22.08 -6.25
C ARG A 53 -1.42 21.63 -7.66
N PRO A 54 -2.09 22.07 -8.74
CA PRO A 54 -1.96 21.55 -10.10
C PRO A 54 -0.56 21.59 -10.74
N ARG A 55 0.42 22.22 -10.15
CA ARG A 55 1.78 22.41 -10.72
C ARG A 55 2.89 21.74 -9.91
N VAL A 56 2.54 20.89 -8.96
CA VAL A 56 3.54 20.22 -8.11
C VAL A 56 3.68 18.78 -8.56
N ASP A 57 4.91 18.27 -8.58
CA ASP A 57 5.17 16.84 -8.70
C ASP A 57 4.50 16.11 -7.53
N SER A 58 3.40 15.43 -7.86
CA SER A 58 2.54 14.80 -6.86
C SER A 58 3.25 13.66 -6.13
N VAL A 59 4.19 12.98 -6.76
CA VAL A 59 4.91 11.83 -6.15
C VAL A 59 5.91 12.32 -5.13
N SER A 60 6.74 13.29 -5.47
CA SER A 60 7.72 13.88 -4.54
C SER A 60 7.04 14.56 -3.36
N TRP A 61 5.94 15.27 -3.60
CA TRP A 61 5.14 15.89 -2.54
C TRP A 61 4.55 14.87 -1.58
N ARG A 62 3.93 13.80 -2.11
CA ARG A 62 3.36 12.71 -1.30
C ARG A 62 4.42 11.99 -0.50
N LEU A 63 5.59 11.74 -1.10
CA LEU A 63 6.71 11.15 -0.38
C LEU A 63 7.18 12.05 0.77
N ALA A 64 7.29 13.36 0.54
CA ALA A 64 7.71 14.31 1.57
C ALA A 64 6.74 14.32 2.76
N ILE A 65 5.43 14.39 2.51
CA ILE A 65 4.42 14.36 3.58
C ILE A 65 4.41 12.99 4.29
N LEU A 66 4.54 11.90 3.54
CA LEU A 66 4.60 10.56 4.12
C LEU A 66 5.80 10.39 5.03
N THR A 67 6.98 10.81 4.58
CA THR A 67 8.20 10.73 5.40
C THR A 67 8.13 11.63 6.63
N ALA A 68 7.54 12.81 6.53
CA ALA A 68 7.28 13.68 7.68
C ALA A 68 6.32 13.01 8.68
N GLY A 69 5.24 12.38 8.22
CA GLY A 69 4.31 11.63 9.06
C GLY A 69 4.97 10.44 9.77
N LEU A 70 5.80 9.69 9.07
CA LEU A 70 6.56 8.59 9.66
C LEU A 70 7.61 9.09 10.66
N GLN A 71 8.25 10.24 10.37
CA GLN A 71 9.18 10.86 11.30
C GLN A 71 8.47 11.31 12.58
N MET A 72 7.30 11.93 12.46
CA MET A 72 6.49 12.31 13.63
C MET A 72 6.11 11.10 14.50
N ILE A 73 5.81 9.95 13.89
CA ILE A 73 5.57 8.70 14.61
C ILE A 73 6.84 8.26 15.36
N ARG A 74 8.01 8.33 14.72
CA ARG A 74 9.30 7.96 15.32
C ARG A 74 9.73 8.89 16.45
N ASP A 75 9.45 10.18 16.33
CA ASP A 75 9.77 11.16 17.36
C ASP A 75 8.95 10.93 18.64
N ASN A 76 7.68 10.52 18.48
CA ASN A 76 6.83 10.17 19.61
C ASN A 76 7.10 8.76 20.16
N TRP A 77 7.46 7.81 19.28
CA TRP A 77 7.70 6.40 19.62
C TRP A 77 8.93 5.89 18.88
N PRO A 78 10.15 6.07 19.39
CA PRO A 78 11.40 5.71 18.71
C PRO A 78 11.47 4.22 18.28
N GLN A 79 10.84 3.32 19.04
CA GLN A 79 10.75 1.89 18.70
C GLN A 79 9.97 1.63 17.41
N SER A 80 9.13 2.56 16.95
CA SER A 80 8.39 2.47 15.69
C SER A 80 9.28 2.43 14.44
N ALA A 81 10.56 2.77 14.59
CA ALA A 81 11.54 2.62 13.52
C ALA A 81 11.64 1.17 12.98
N ARG A 82 11.23 0.18 13.80
CA ARG A 82 11.23 -1.25 13.45
C ARG A 82 9.85 -1.77 13.05
N TRP A 83 8.80 -0.95 13.12
CA TRP A 83 7.47 -1.39 12.79
C TRP A 83 7.35 -1.66 11.28
N PRO A 84 6.77 -2.81 10.90
CA PRO A 84 6.61 -3.14 9.49
C PRO A 84 5.57 -2.23 8.83
N ILE A 85 5.78 -1.93 7.56
CA ILE A 85 4.96 -1.01 6.78
C ILE A 85 4.39 -1.75 5.57
N ALA A 86 3.07 -1.71 5.39
CA ALA A 86 2.42 -2.09 4.15
C ALA A 86 1.79 -0.87 3.47
N PHE A 87 1.64 -0.95 2.16
CA PHE A 87 0.96 0.05 1.36
C PHE A 87 -0.38 -0.48 0.85
N ALA A 88 -1.40 0.36 0.87
CA ALA A 88 -2.70 0.05 0.30
C ALA A 88 -3.18 1.20 -0.59
N GLY A 89 -3.75 0.85 -1.74
CA GLY A 89 -4.31 1.83 -2.65
C GLY A 89 -5.32 1.21 -3.61
N PHE A 90 -6.17 2.08 -4.14
CA PHE A 90 -7.19 1.74 -5.12
C PHE A 90 -7.00 2.57 -6.39
N SER A 91 -7.11 1.94 -7.57
CA SER A 91 -7.02 2.60 -8.87
C SER A 91 -5.71 3.42 -9.03
N GLY A 92 -5.80 4.73 -9.17
CA GLY A 92 -4.63 5.62 -9.15
C GLY A 92 -3.87 5.57 -7.83
N GLY A 93 -4.56 5.34 -6.70
CA GLY A 93 -3.93 5.12 -5.40
C GLY A 93 -3.08 3.85 -5.35
N ALA A 94 -3.50 2.76 -6.00
CA ALA A 94 -2.67 1.56 -6.12
C ALA A 94 -1.36 1.84 -6.87
N LYS A 95 -1.42 2.65 -7.93
CA LYS A 95 -0.23 3.11 -8.66
C LYS A 95 0.67 3.99 -7.78
N SER A 96 0.08 4.89 -6.99
CA SER A 96 0.82 5.71 -6.02
C SER A 96 1.48 4.86 -4.94
N SER A 97 0.79 3.85 -4.39
CA SER A 97 1.34 2.87 -3.45
C SER A 97 2.61 2.19 -3.99
N ALA A 98 2.57 1.76 -5.25
CA ALA A 98 3.69 1.09 -5.90
C ALA A 98 4.94 1.98 -5.95
N PHE A 99 4.80 3.23 -6.38
CA PHE A 99 5.91 4.18 -6.44
C PHE A 99 6.43 4.56 -5.06
N LEU A 100 5.54 5.00 -4.17
CA LEU A 100 5.93 5.45 -2.83
C LEU A 100 6.55 4.34 -2.01
N GLY A 101 6.02 3.11 -2.14
CA GLY A 101 6.57 1.94 -1.47
C GLY A 101 7.97 1.58 -1.96
N ALA A 102 8.22 1.60 -3.27
CA ALA A 102 9.55 1.34 -3.83
C ALA A 102 10.57 2.44 -3.45
N MET A 103 10.14 3.72 -3.49
CA MET A 103 10.99 4.83 -3.06
C MET A 103 11.34 4.72 -1.57
N LEU A 104 10.36 4.38 -0.72
CA LEU A 104 10.58 4.20 0.71
C LEU A 104 11.47 2.99 0.99
N ALA A 105 11.30 1.89 0.24
CA ALA A 105 12.10 0.68 0.37
C ALA A 105 13.57 0.87 -0.01
N LYS A 106 13.89 1.84 -0.90
CA LYS A 106 15.27 2.21 -1.21
C LYS A 106 16.00 2.74 0.04
N ASN A 107 15.26 3.35 0.96
CA ASN A 107 15.79 3.77 2.26
C ASN A 107 15.73 2.59 3.22
N ARG A 108 16.88 1.99 3.53
CA ARG A 108 17.03 0.83 4.42
C ARG A 108 16.49 1.03 5.86
N GLY A 109 16.10 2.25 6.21
CA GLY A 109 15.47 2.57 7.50
C GLY A 109 13.99 2.16 7.60
N PHE A 110 13.40 1.56 6.54
CA PHE A 110 11.99 1.16 6.51
C PHE A 110 11.83 -0.29 6.08
N ARG A 111 11.06 -1.05 6.84
CA ARG A 111 10.74 -2.46 6.54
C ARG A 111 9.38 -2.52 5.82
N ILE A 112 9.40 -2.65 4.49
CA ILE A 112 8.17 -2.87 3.72
C ILE A 112 7.78 -4.34 3.82
N CYS A 113 6.52 -4.60 4.19
CA CYS A 113 6.02 -5.95 4.46
C CYS A 113 4.79 -6.34 3.61
N GLY A 114 4.30 -5.46 2.73
CA GLY A 114 3.20 -5.82 1.86
C GLY A 114 2.68 -4.69 0.99
N PHE A 115 2.01 -5.09 -0.11
CA PHE A 115 1.27 -4.20 -1.00
C PHE A 115 -0.13 -4.76 -1.24
N PHE A 116 -1.17 -3.98 -0.89
CA PHE A 116 -2.55 -4.23 -1.31
C PHE A 116 -2.90 -3.27 -2.45
N LEU A 117 -3.05 -3.81 -3.66
CA LEU A 117 -3.23 -3.03 -4.88
C LEU A 117 -4.56 -3.42 -5.54
N ALA A 118 -5.58 -2.59 -5.38
CA ALA A 118 -6.92 -2.84 -5.89
C ALA A 118 -7.22 -2.04 -7.17
N GLY A 119 -7.91 -2.66 -8.13
CA GLY A 119 -8.40 -2.00 -9.34
C GLY A 119 -7.33 -1.32 -10.19
N MET A 120 -6.14 -1.90 -10.29
CA MET A 120 -5.00 -1.37 -11.04
C MET A 120 -4.92 -2.00 -12.44
N ASN A 121 -4.90 -1.17 -13.48
CA ASN A 121 -4.87 -1.62 -14.87
C ASN A 121 -3.48 -1.60 -15.54
N THR A 122 -2.44 -1.27 -14.80
CA THR A 122 -1.05 -1.17 -15.30
C THR A 122 -0.10 -1.50 -14.17
N ASP A 123 0.86 -2.36 -14.42
CA ASP A 123 1.91 -2.70 -13.45
C ASP A 123 2.85 -1.50 -13.23
N ARG A 124 2.67 -0.84 -12.10
CA ARG A 124 3.52 0.25 -11.66
C ARG A 124 4.55 -0.19 -10.62
N LEU A 125 4.38 -1.36 -10.03
CA LEU A 125 5.31 -1.84 -9.01
C LEU A 125 6.61 -2.36 -9.64
N SER A 126 6.51 -3.11 -10.74
CA SER A 126 7.70 -3.51 -11.50
C SER A 126 8.43 -2.30 -12.09
N ALA A 127 7.68 -1.33 -12.65
CA ALA A 127 8.29 -0.10 -13.14
C ALA A 127 9.04 0.64 -12.01
N ALA A 128 8.41 0.81 -10.85
CA ALA A 128 9.02 1.46 -9.69
C ALA A 128 10.25 0.68 -9.17
N TYR A 129 10.21 -0.66 -9.19
CA TYR A 129 11.37 -1.48 -8.86
C TYR A 129 12.57 -1.18 -9.79
N HIS A 130 12.34 -1.09 -11.10
CA HIS A 130 13.40 -0.77 -12.06
C HIS A 130 13.91 0.67 -11.92
N ASP A 131 13.01 1.62 -11.69
CA ASP A 131 13.37 3.04 -11.61
C ASP A 131 14.15 3.38 -10.33
N TYR A 132 13.73 2.81 -9.19
CA TYR A 132 14.28 3.18 -7.89
C TYR A 132 15.30 2.18 -7.35
N GLN A 133 15.35 0.96 -7.89
CA GLN A 133 16.30 -0.09 -7.50
C GLN A 133 16.41 -0.28 -5.99
N PRO A 134 15.30 -0.59 -5.30
CA PRO A 134 15.37 -1.03 -3.91
C PRO A 134 16.19 -2.34 -3.82
N SER A 135 16.51 -2.78 -2.59
CA SER A 135 17.27 -4.02 -2.39
C SER A 135 16.58 -5.23 -3.04
N ALA A 136 17.34 -6.29 -3.36
CA ALA A 136 16.80 -7.51 -3.96
C ALA A 136 15.69 -8.16 -3.12
N ASP A 137 15.71 -7.99 -1.79
CA ASP A 137 14.68 -8.48 -0.88
C ASP A 137 13.29 -7.89 -1.16
N PHE A 138 13.23 -6.75 -1.87
CA PHE A 138 11.97 -6.14 -2.28
C PHE A 138 11.12 -7.06 -3.17
N LEU A 139 11.74 -7.92 -3.96
CA LEU A 139 11.05 -8.91 -4.79
C LEU A 139 10.37 -10.03 -3.97
N SER A 140 10.74 -10.17 -2.70
CA SER A 140 10.11 -11.12 -1.75
C SER A 140 8.94 -10.50 -0.97
N VAL A 141 8.72 -9.18 -1.08
CA VAL A 141 7.59 -8.50 -0.43
C VAL A 141 6.27 -9.01 -0.99
N PRO A 142 5.31 -9.46 -0.14
CA PRO A 142 4.03 -9.97 -0.61
C PRO A 142 3.19 -8.86 -1.27
N VAL A 143 2.57 -9.22 -2.39
CA VAL A 143 1.70 -8.35 -3.19
C VAL A 143 0.34 -9.02 -3.33
N TRP A 144 -0.70 -8.36 -2.86
CA TRP A 144 -2.10 -8.74 -3.02
C TRP A 144 -2.75 -7.85 -4.07
N LEU A 145 -3.20 -8.44 -5.16
CA LEU A 145 -3.98 -7.79 -6.20
C LEU A 145 -5.46 -8.11 -5.98
N SER A 146 -6.31 -7.09 -5.94
CA SER A 146 -7.76 -7.25 -5.75
C SER A 146 -8.52 -6.69 -6.94
N SER A 147 -9.40 -7.52 -7.54
CA SER A 147 -10.08 -7.25 -8.80
C SER A 147 -11.58 -7.55 -8.72
N GLY A 148 -12.41 -6.55 -8.98
CA GLY A 148 -13.85 -6.76 -9.13
C GLY A 148 -14.18 -7.47 -10.44
N THR A 149 -15.00 -8.54 -10.39
CA THR A 149 -15.37 -9.32 -11.59
C THR A 149 -16.18 -8.54 -12.63
N ALA A 150 -16.85 -7.46 -12.19
CA ALA A 150 -17.62 -6.54 -13.05
C ALA A 150 -16.92 -5.18 -13.23
N ASP A 151 -15.65 -5.05 -12.91
CA ASP A 151 -14.89 -3.81 -13.07
C ASP A 151 -14.71 -3.48 -14.56
N GLN A 152 -15.27 -2.33 -14.99
CA GLN A 152 -15.17 -1.83 -16.36
C GLN A 152 -13.99 -0.88 -16.57
N THR A 153 -13.36 -0.39 -15.50
CA THR A 153 -12.23 0.56 -15.52
C THR A 153 -10.90 -0.18 -15.50
N ALA A 154 -10.73 -1.07 -14.51
CA ALA A 154 -9.59 -1.99 -14.41
C ALA A 154 -10.11 -3.42 -14.60
N ARG A 155 -10.46 -3.75 -15.84
CA ARG A 155 -11.06 -5.05 -16.19
C ARG A 155 -10.26 -6.21 -15.63
N PRO A 156 -10.88 -7.34 -15.26
CA PRO A 156 -10.18 -8.50 -14.71
C PRO A 156 -8.96 -8.92 -15.53
N GLY A 157 -9.07 -8.96 -16.86
CA GLY A 157 -7.94 -9.30 -17.74
C GLY A 157 -6.77 -8.29 -17.67
N ALA A 158 -7.02 -7.03 -17.35
CA ALA A 158 -5.94 -6.07 -17.09
C ALA A 158 -5.21 -6.37 -15.78
N MET A 159 -5.95 -6.76 -14.72
CA MET A 159 -5.35 -7.20 -13.45
C MET A 159 -4.57 -8.51 -13.60
N GLU A 160 -5.03 -9.45 -14.42
CA GLU A 160 -4.29 -10.66 -14.79
C GLU A 160 -2.97 -10.30 -15.52
N GLY A 161 -3.02 -9.28 -16.39
CA GLY A 161 -1.84 -8.72 -17.03
C GLY A 161 -0.84 -8.15 -16.03
N VAL A 162 -1.32 -7.43 -15.00
CA VAL A 162 -0.51 -6.92 -13.90
C VAL A 162 0.12 -8.07 -13.10
N TYR A 163 -0.67 -9.09 -12.72
CA TYR A 163 -0.17 -10.28 -12.04
C TYR A 163 0.97 -10.94 -12.83
N SER A 164 0.73 -11.19 -14.11
CA SER A 164 1.71 -11.84 -14.99
C SER A 164 2.98 -10.99 -15.16
N SER A 165 2.84 -9.68 -15.21
CA SER A 165 3.96 -8.73 -15.27
C SER A 165 4.83 -8.78 -14.01
N LEU A 166 4.20 -8.73 -12.83
CA LEU A 166 4.89 -8.85 -11.55
C LEU A 166 5.67 -10.17 -11.44
N LYS A 167 5.04 -11.29 -11.82
CA LYS A 167 5.72 -12.60 -11.81
C LYS A 167 6.92 -12.64 -12.75
N ARG A 168 6.82 -12.07 -13.96
CA ARG A 168 7.96 -11.96 -14.90
C ARG A 168 9.08 -11.07 -14.38
N SER A 169 8.74 -10.02 -13.61
CA SER A 169 9.72 -9.12 -12.98
C SER A 169 10.39 -9.72 -11.75
N GLY A 170 10.03 -10.96 -11.36
CA GLY A 170 10.69 -11.69 -10.28
C GLY A 170 10.01 -11.56 -8.91
N PHE A 171 8.84 -10.90 -8.80
CA PHE A 171 8.11 -10.89 -7.53
C PHE A 171 7.66 -12.31 -7.15
N GLN A 172 8.10 -12.75 -5.98
CA GLN A 172 7.95 -14.15 -5.53
C GLN A 172 6.56 -14.41 -4.94
N GLN A 173 6.08 -13.49 -4.12
CA GLN A 173 4.85 -13.60 -3.33
C GLN A 173 3.77 -12.70 -3.94
N VAL A 174 3.07 -13.18 -4.98
CA VAL A 174 1.97 -12.43 -5.60
C VAL A 174 0.70 -13.26 -5.57
N ARG A 175 -0.39 -12.68 -5.07
CA ARG A 175 -1.75 -13.22 -5.15
C ARG A 175 -2.63 -12.29 -5.96
N LEU A 176 -3.50 -12.86 -6.76
CA LEU A 176 -4.59 -12.16 -7.46
C LEU A 176 -5.90 -12.79 -7.01
N GLU A 177 -6.75 -11.98 -6.42
CA GLU A 177 -8.07 -12.40 -5.95
C GLU A 177 -9.15 -11.61 -6.65
N HIS A 178 -10.25 -12.30 -6.95
CA HIS A 178 -11.42 -11.72 -7.59
C HIS A 178 -12.60 -11.71 -6.60
N PHE A 179 -13.34 -10.63 -6.59
CA PHE A 179 -14.57 -10.52 -5.79
C PHE A 179 -15.76 -10.10 -6.66
N PRO A 180 -17.00 -10.48 -6.31
CA PRO A 180 -18.19 -10.00 -6.99
C PRO A 180 -18.37 -8.49 -6.78
N GLY A 181 -18.08 -7.67 -7.78
CA GLY A 181 -18.16 -6.22 -7.67
C GLY A 181 -17.60 -5.50 -8.88
N GLY A 182 -17.78 -4.18 -8.91
CA GLY A 182 -17.25 -3.26 -9.94
C GLY A 182 -15.91 -2.65 -9.53
N HIS A 183 -15.68 -1.39 -9.97
CA HIS A 183 -14.48 -0.61 -9.65
C HIS A 183 -14.55 -0.07 -8.22
N THR A 184 -14.18 -0.89 -7.24
CA THR A 184 -14.25 -0.58 -5.80
C THR A 184 -13.21 -1.36 -4.99
N VAL A 185 -13.15 -1.10 -3.68
CA VAL A 185 -12.37 -1.87 -2.71
C VAL A 185 -13.31 -2.82 -1.96
N ASP A 186 -12.95 -4.09 -1.87
CA ASP A 186 -13.62 -5.06 -1.03
C ASP A 186 -12.91 -5.18 0.33
N SER A 187 -13.66 -4.91 1.41
CA SER A 187 -13.10 -4.88 2.78
C SER A 187 -12.65 -6.28 3.26
N ALA A 188 -13.30 -7.35 2.79
CA ALA A 188 -12.89 -8.70 3.13
C ALA A 188 -11.56 -9.07 2.45
N GLU A 189 -11.33 -8.60 1.22
CA GLU A 189 -10.04 -8.72 0.54
C GLU A 189 -8.93 -7.97 1.30
N VAL A 190 -9.20 -6.75 1.76
CA VAL A 190 -8.26 -5.99 2.59
C VAL A 190 -7.90 -6.79 3.84
N GLN A 191 -8.89 -7.32 4.55
CA GLN A 191 -8.66 -8.08 5.78
C GLN A 191 -7.79 -9.33 5.51
N ARG A 192 -8.11 -10.12 4.46
CA ARG A 192 -7.32 -11.30 4.09
C ARG A 192 -5.88 -10.96 3.71
N ALA A 193 -5.68 -9.86 2.99
CA ALA A 193 -4.35 -9.39 2.62
C ALA A 193 -3.51 -9.00 3.85
N LEU A 194 -4.07 -8.23 4.78
CA LEU A 194 -3.37 -7.80 5.99
C LEU A 194 -3.02 -8.98 6.90
N HIS A 195 -3.92 -9.97 7.01
CA HIS A 195 -3.64 -11.21 7.70
C HIS A 195 -2.48 -11.97 7.04
N TRP A 196 -2.53 -12.14 5.72
CA TRP A 196 -1.49 -12.82 4.96
C TRP A 196 -0.13 -12.13 5.04
N PHE A 197 -0.08 -10.79 5.06
CA PHE A 197 1.18 -10.05 5.26
C PHE A 197 1.81 -10.35 6.60
N ARG A 198 1.00 -10.51 7.66
CA ARG A 198 1.49 -10.93 8.98
C ARG A 198 2.09 -12.34 8.96
N GLU A 199 1.40 -13.28 8.32
CA GLU A 199 1.88 -14.67 8.22
C GLU A 199 3.23 -14.75 7.50
N ILE A 200 3.37 -14.08 6.34
CA ILE A 200 4.62 -14.04 5.58
C ILE A 200 5.72 -13.30 6.35
N GLY A 201 5.38 -12.15 6.92
CA GLY A 201 6.33 -11.28 7.63
C GLY A 201 6.69 -11.76 9.04
N LYS A 202 5.94 -12.71 9.61
CA LYS A 202 6.10 -13.26 10.97
C LYS A 202 6.18 -12.17 12.05
N PHE A 203 5.16 -11.29 12.09
CA PHE A 203 5.08 -10.17 13.06
C PHE A 203 3.67 -9.99 13.64
#